data_f763bae4de9df204c8b6fb16deefc18f
#
_entry.id   f763bae4de9df204c8b6fb16deefc18f
#
_cell.length_a   1.000
_cell.length_b   1.000
_cell.length_c   1.000
_cell.angle_alpha   90.00
_cell.angle_beta   90.00
_cell.angle_gamma   90.00
#
_symmetry.space_group_name_H-M   'P 1'
#
loop_
_entity.id
_entity.type
_entity.pdbx_description
1 polymer ?
#
loop_
_entity_poly.entity_id
_entity_poly.type
_entity_poly.pdbx_seq_one_letter_code
_entity_poly.pdbx_strand_id
1 'polypeptide(L)'
;MSGLSLSYGYSGKAYTPAITVKVDGETLTKDKDYTVDYVNNKKPGTAFVVIVGMGRCIGVKIKTFEIVDCASSIVSGKTYQLVPKNNSDTAVCAIGGKMVNNTKVYITDRGNSEAQKFKAVKNSDGTWKFINAKCELALAVQQNSSAPGAGLVLYDQTTRPAQSWKLSKKADNSFAIINSVTDYSIAMSDKSAVKGTTLSMAETASVGQQRFYIVETSAVSAPFDGTKSIRAAKNKNFGLNIASSSKEDGANVNLYTYTNTNAKKFKIVYSGGGYYRLVNVNSGLCLTVKDNSKEDGANIIQSKWKGYSGQRWKIMKNSDGTVTFTSMLGTVLHLSGNITANNRNVQARKVWPTTAQKWYLN
;
A
#
# COMPACT_ATOMS: atom_id res chain seq x y z
N MET A 1 -5.73 -14.07 35.65
CA MET A 1 -4.93 -12.83 35.50
C MET A 1 -5.61 -11.93 34.51
N SER A 2 -5.75 -10.64 34.82
CA SER A 2 -6.30 -9.57 33.97
C SER A 2 -5.41 -8.32 34.02
N GLY A 3 -5.69 -7.30 33.20
CA GLY A 3 -4.94 -6.05 33.15
C GLY A 3 -3.76 -6.04 32.17
N LEU A 4 -3.33 -7.19 31.60
CA LEU A 4 -2.28 -7.24 30.60
C LEU A 4 -2.89 -7.12 29.18
N SER A 5 -2.47 -6.12 28.42
CA SER A 5 -2.75 -6.05 26.98
C SER A 5 -1.83 -6.99 26.21
N LEU A 6 -2.29 -7.53 25.07
CA LEU A 6 -1.47 -8.38 24.20
C LEU A 6 -0.31 -7.61 23.55
N SER A 7 -0.47 -6.29 23.37
CA SER A 7 0.58 -5.45 22.80
C SER A 7 0.54 -4.01 23.30
N TYR A 8 1.68 -3.32 23.18
CA TYR A 8 1.89 -1.89 23.44
C TYR A 8 2.74 -1.29 22.32
N GLY A 9 2.46 -0.06 21.91
CA GLY A 9 3.31 0.64 20.94
C GLY A 9 4.58 1.16 21.60
N TYR A 10 5.72 1.03 20.93
CA TYR A 10 7.01 1.50 21.44
C TYR A 10 6.97 2.97 21.84
N SER A 11 7.36 3.27 23.07
CA SER A 11 7.35 4.61 23.66
C SER A 11 8.72 5.11 24.14
N GLY A 12 9.75 4.26 24.03
CA GLY A 12 11.07 4.51 24.62
C GLY A 12 11.13 4.29 26.13
N LYS A 13 9.98 4.08 26.79
CA LYS A 13 9.85 3.81 28.23
C LYS A 13 9.55 2.34 28.48
N ALA A 14 9.90 1.86 29.68
CA ALA A 14 9.54 0.51 30.10
C ALA A 14 8.03 0.40 30.37
N TYR A 15 7.43 -0.70 29.94
CA TYR A 15 6.04 -1.04 30.24
C TYR A 15 5.94 -1.95 31.45
N THR A 16 5.24 -1.48 32.47
CA THR A 16 4.94 -2.23 33.70
C THR A 16 3.44 -2.19 33.99
N PRO A 17 2.61 -2.82 33.13
CA PRO A 17 1.15 -2.75 33.28
C PRO A 17 0.70 -3.34 34.61
N ALA A 18 -0.22 -2.65 35.29
CA ALA A 18 -0.84 -3.20 36.48
C ALA A 18 -1.65 -4.45 36.12
N ILE A 19 -1.35 -5.55 36.78
CA ILE A 19 -2.03 -6.85 36.58
C ILE A 19 -2.76 -7.26 37.85
N THR A 20 -3.88 -7.97 37.66
CA THR A 20 -4.61 -8.60 38.74
C THR A 20 -4.46 -10.12 38.63
N VAL A 21 -4.02 -10.76 39.70
CA VAL A 21 -3.86 -12.20 39.77
C VAL A 21 -5.00 -12.78 40.62
N LYS A 22 -5.62 -13.86 40.14
CA LYS A 22 -6.64 -14.60 40.87
C LYS A 22 -6.30 -16.11 40.86
N VAL A 23 -6.55 -16.75 41.97
CA VAL A 23 -6.49 -18.22 42.12
C VAL A 23 -7.82 -18.67 42.75
N ASP A 24 -8.50 -19.62 42.14
CA ASP A 24 -9.80 -20.17 42.60
C ASP A 24 -10.85 -19.10 42.92
N GLY A 25 -10.85 -18.00 42.12
CA GLY A 25 -11.77 -16.88 42.27
C GLY A 25 -11.29 -15.80 43.25
N GLU A 26 -10.40 -16.08 44.16
CA GLU A 26 -9.79 -15.10 45.07
C GLU A 26 -8.80 -14.19 44.39
N THR A 27 -8.86 -12.89 44.65
CA THR A 27 -7.87 -11.92 44.17
C THR A 27 -6.69 -11.87 45.12
N LEU A 28 -5.51 -12.16 44.60
CA LEU A 28 -4.26 -12.14 45.35
C LEU A 28 -3.72 -10.73 45.51
N THR A 29 -3.00 -10.48 46.60
CA THR A 29 -2.35 -9.20 46.91
C THR A 29 -0.88 -9.23 46.49
N LYS A 30 -0.50 -8.27 45.64
CA LYS A 30 0.90 -8.09 45.21
C LYS A 30 1.78 -7.82 46.42
N ASP A 31 3.02 -8.32 46.40
CA ASP A 31 4.07 -8.19 47.42
C ASP A 31 3.71 -8.88 48.77
N LYS A 32 2.55 -9.55 48.84
CA LYS A 32 2.13 -10.44 49.96
C LYS A 32 1.99 -11.88 49.47
N ASP A 33 1.20 -12.09 48.44
CA ASP A 33 0.88 -13.41 47.89
C ASP A 33 1.70 -13.72 46.60
N TYR A 34 2.25 -12.71 45.93
CA TYR A 34 3.08 -12.85 44.73
C TYR A 34 3.93 -11.61 44.45
N THR A 35 5.04 -11.82 43.73
CA THR A 35 5.82 -10.76 43.10
C THR A 35 5.60 -10.71 41.58
N VAL A 36 5.92 -9.57 40.95
CA VAL A 36 5.84 -9.37 39.50
C VAL A 36 7.10 -8.73 39.00
N ASP A 37 7.75 -9.36 38.05
CA ASP A 37 8.88 -8.81 37.30
C ASP A 37 8.56 -8.69 35.82
N TYR A 38 9.21 -7.74 35.17
CA TYR A 38 9.07 -7.49 33.73
C TYR A 38 10.44 -7.61 33.06
N VAL A 39 10.51 -8.40 32.00
CA VAL A 39 11.74 -8.67 31.25
C VAL A 39 11.55 -8.24 29.79
N ASN A 40 12.57 -7.63 29.20
CA ASN A 40 12.54 -7.09 27.82
C ASN A 40 11.42 -6.07 27.55
N ASN A 41 10.95 -5.38 28.59
CA ASN A 41 9.74 -4.55 28.56
C ASN A 41 9.98 -3.09 28.10
N LYS A 42 11.13 -2.79 27.45
CA LYS A 42 11.49 -1.42 27.04
C LYS A 42 11.74 -1.26 25.55
N LYS A 43 12.19 -2.28 24.85
CA LYS A 43 12.51 -2.26 23.42
C LYS A 43 11.46 -3.03 22.60
N PRO A 44 11.30 -2.74 21.29
CA PRO A 44 10.44 -3.55 20.42
C PRO A 44 10.80 -5.04 20.47
N GLY A 45 9.77 -5.88 20.44
CA GLY A 45 9.85 -7.33 20.53
C GLY A 45 9.02 -7.91 21.68
N THR A 46 9.19 -9.20 21.94
CA THR A 46 8.46 -9.92 22.98
C THR A 46 8.98 -9.57 24.37
N ALA A 47 8.10 -9.06 25.21
CA ALA A 47 8.32 -8.81 26.62
C ALA A 47 7.63 -9.88 27.47
N PHE A 48 8.15 -10.09 28.68
CA PHE A 48 7.66 -11.10 29.61
C PHE A 48 7.20 -10.47 30.90
N VAL A 49 6.09 -10.99 31.43
CA VAL A 49 5.63 -10.74 32.80
C VAL A 49 5.86 -12.04 33.57
N VAL A 50 6.70 -12.00 34.56
CA VAL A 50 7.04 -13.13 35.42
C VAL A 50 6.37 -12.91 36.78
N ILE A 51 5.47 -13.82 37.16
CA ILE A 51 4.73 -13.80 38.41
C ILE A 51 5.24 -14.98 39.27
N VAL A 52 5.74 -14.68 40.44
CA VAL A 52 6.25 -15.68 41.38
C VAL A 52 5.37 -15.66 42.62
N GLY A 53 4.75 -16.79 42.95
CA GLY A 53 3.94 -16.96 44.15
C GLY A 53 4.79 -16.87 45.42
N MET A 54 4.20 -16.34 46.50
CA MET A 54 4.80 -16.18 47.82
C MET A 54 3.89 -16.74 48.92
N GLY A 55 4.49 -17.12 50.02
CA GLY A 55 3.75 -17.62 51.20
C GLY A 55 2.94 -18.90 50.89
N ARG A 56 1.62 -18.78 50.96
CA ARG A 56 0.70 -19.90 50.65
C ARG A 56 0.58 -20.15 49.11
N CYS A 57 1.01 -19.21 48.30
CA CYS A 57 0.98 -19.30 46.84
C CYS A 57 2.32 -19.80 46.32
N ILE A 58 2.35 -20.99 45.71
CA ILE A 58 3.59 -21.58 45.18
C ILE A 58 3.51 -21.65 43.67
N GLY A 59 4.61 -21.35 42.98
CA GLY A 59 4.75 -21.51 41.53
C GLY A 59 5.12 -20.26 40.81
N VAL A 60 5.39 -20.44 39.52
CA VAL A 60 5.76 -19.35 38.60
C VAL A 60 4.79 -19.34 37.41
N LYS A 61 4.29 -18.17 37.05
CA LYS A 61 3.48 -17.94 35.85
C LYS A 61 4.14 -16.91 34.96
N ILE A 62 4.39 -17.29 33.72
CA ILE A 62 4.94 -16.38 32.70
C ILE A 62 3.84 -16.03 31.70
N LYS A 63 3.73 -14.76 31.37
CA LYS A 63 2.90 -14.23 30.28
C LYS A 63 3.74 -13.33 29.41
N THR A 64 3.35 -13.18 28.15
CA THR A 64 4.03 -12.33 27.17
C THR A 64 3.12 -11.22 26.69
N PHE A 65 3.75 -10.14 26.23
CA PHE A 65 3.13 -9.10 25.42
C PHE A 65 4.14 -8.59 24.40
N GLU A 66 3.65 -8.05 23.29
CA GLU A 66 4.51 -7.49 22.26
C GLU A 66 4.70 -5.98 22.45
N ILE A 67 5.93 -5.48 22.28
CA ILE A 67 6.21 -4.05 22.08
C ILE A 67 6.37 -3.84 20.59
N VAL A 68 5.38 -3.21 19.98
CA VAL A 68 5.33 -2.96 18.54
C VAL A 68 6.15 -1.73 18.19
N ASP A 69 7.13 -1.88 17.31
CA ASP A 69 7.84 -0.75 16.74
C ASP A 69 6.90 0.03 15.83
N CYS A 70 6.30 1.09 16.35
CA CYS A 70 5.31 1.91 15.67
C CYS A 70 5.71 3.39 15.66
N ALA A 71 5.25 4.11 14.64
CA ALA A 71 5.51 5.53 14.51
C ALA A 71 4.84 6.32 15.64
N SER A 72 5.59 7.19 16.30
CA SER A 72 5.05 8.14 17.27
C SER A 72 4.34 9.32 16.61
N SER A 73 4.67 9.59 15.34
CA SER A 73 4.04 10.58 14.47
C SER A 73 4.08 10.08 13.01
N ILE A 74 3.16 10.56 12.20
CA ILE A 74 3.04 10.17 10.78
C ILE A 74 3.59 11.28 9.90
N VAL A 75 4.40 10.91 8.92
CA VAL A 75 5.04 11.82 7.98
C VAL A 75 4.43 11.63 6.59
N SER A 76 4.02 12.72 5.96
CA SER A 76 3.45 12.70 4.61
C SER A 76 4.48 12.16 3.60
N GLY A 77 4.04 11.28 2.72
CA GLY A 77 4.87 10.63 1.71
C GLY A 77 5.50 9.30 2.14
N LYS A 78 5.59 9.02 3.43
CA LYS A 78 6.10 7.73 3.92
C LYS A 78 5.05 6.61 3.85
N THR A 79 5.51 5.38 3.90
CA THR A 79 4.70 4.17 3.76
C THR A 79 4.59 3.43 5.09
N TYR A 80 3.40 2.98 5.41
CA TYR A 80 3.06 2.37 6.69
C TYR A 80 2.20 1.11 6.52
N GLN A 81 2.25 0.23 7.51
CA GLN A 81 1.23 -0.78 7.76
C GLN A 81 0.27 -0.28 8.86
N LEU A 82 -1.01 -0.60 8.70
CA LEU A 82 -2.04 -0.39 9.71
C LEU A 82 -2.22 -1.71 10.46
N VAL A 83 -1.66 -1.79 11.67
CA VAL A 83 -1.55 -3.01 12.46
C VAL A 83 -2.57 -2.97 13.60
N PRO A 84 -3.52 -3.92 13.70
CA PRO A 84 -4.47 -3.96 14.79
C PRO A 84 -3.79 -4.00 16.16
N LYS A 85 -4.27 -3.19 17.10
CA LYS A 85 -3.76 -3.20 18.47
C LYS A 85 -3.97 -4.56 19.15
N ASN A 86 -5.09 -5.23 18.88
CA ASN A 86 -5.45 -6.48 19.53
C ASN A 86 -4.67 -7.69 19.00
N ASN A 87 -4.01 -7.55 17.83
CA ASN A 87 -3.20 -8.62 17.27
C ASN A 87 -2.12 -8.03 16.36
N SER A 88 -0.91 -7.88 16.90
CA SER A 88 0.24 -7.29 16.18
C SER A 88 0.82 -8.18 15.07
N ASP A 89 0.41 -9.47 15.02
CA ASP A 89 0.81 -10.41 13.98
C ASP A 89 -0.04 -10.28 12.72
N THR A 90 -0.97 -9.33 12.71
CA THR A 90 -1.86 -9.07 11.59
C THR A 90 -1.77 -7.64 11.10
N ALA A 91 -2.24 -7.39 9.87
CA ALA A 91 -2.30 -6.06 9.29
C ALA A 91 -3.52 -5.90 8.36
N VAL A 92 -3.93 -4.66 8.14
CA VAL A 92 -4.91 -4.30 7.11
C VAL A 92 -4.33 -4.63 5.74
N CYS A 93 -5.06 -5.36 4.94
CA CYS A 93 -4.63 -5.84 3.63
C CYS A 93 -5.72 -5.67 2.58
N ALA A 94 -5.34 -5.24 1.39
CA ALA A 94 -6.19 -5.30 0.22
C ALA A 94 -6.12 -6.70 -0.40
N ILE A 95 -7.25 -7.39 -0.51
CA ILE A 95 -7.31 -8.76 -1.01
C ILE A 95 -7.95 -8.80 -2.39
N GLY A 96 -7.29 -9.50 -3.30
CA GLY A 96 -7.78 -9.78 -4.65
C GLY A 96 -6.66 -9.80 -5.69
N GLY A 97 -6.80 -10.64 -6.70
CA GLY A 97 -5.86 -10.72 -7.82
C GLY A 97 -5.88 -9.45 -8.69
N LYS A 98 -7.06 -8.85 -8.88
CA LYS A 98 -7.28 -7.57 -9.55
C LYS A 98 -7.58 -6.52 -8.49
N MET A 99 -6.67 -5.59 -8.25
CA MET A 99 -6.91 -4.45 -7.37
C MET A 99 -7.51 -3.30 -8.19
N VAL A 100 -8.81 -3.24 -8.17
CA VAL A 100 -9.66 -2.25 -8.87
C VAL A 100 -10.54 -1.53 -7.85
N ASN A 101 -11.28 -0.53 -8.30
CA ASN A 101 -12.30 0.14 -7.47
C ASN A 101 -13.24 -0.88 -6.80
N ASN A 102 -13.55 -0.62 -5.54
CA ASN A 102 -14.32 -1.48 -4.65
C ASN A 102 -13.59 -2.77 -4.20
N THR A 103 -12.26 -2.89 -4.41
CA THR A 103 -11.49 -3.95 -3.75
C THR A 103 -11.63 -3.85 -2.24
N LYS A 104 -12.17 -4.89 -1.61
CA LYS A 104 -12.37 -4.94 -0.16
C LYS A 104 -11.05 -5.03 0.59
N VAL A 105 -11.02 -4.50 1.80
CA VAL A 105 -9.88 -4.63 2.73
C VAL A 105 -10.28 -5.47 3.93
N TYR A 106 -9.35 -6.28 4.41
CA TYR A 106 -9.51 -7.22 5.52
C TYR A 106 -8.26 -7.21 6.39
N ILE A 107 -8.36 -7.85 7.54
CA ILE A 107 -7.20 -8.21 8.35
C ILE A 107 -6.60 -9.52 7.82
N THR A 108 -5.29 -9.57 7.65
CA THR A 108 -4.55 -10.79 7.27
C THR A 108 -3.29 -10.94 8.10
N ASP A 109 -2.66 -12.12 8.05
CA ASP A 109 -1.36 -12.32 8.66
C ASP A 109 -0.39 -11.25 8.17
N ARG A 110 0.34 -10.64 9.09
CA ARG A 110 1.27 -9.55 8.80
C ARG A 110 2.49 -10.06 8.04
N GLY A 111 2.81 -9.43 6.95
CA GLY A 111 3.96 -9.74 6.12
C GLY A 111 4.54 -8.50 5.45
N ASN A 112 5.41 -8.68 4.47
CA ASN A 112 6.04 -7.57 3.74
C ASN A 112 5.37 -7.27 2.39
N SER A 113 4.13 -7.72 2.18
CA SER A 113 3.38 -7.50 0.94
C SER A 113 3.04 -6.02 0.73
N GLU A 114 3.17 -5.52 -0.49
CA GLU A 114 2.72 -4.17 -0.86
C GLU A 114 1.20 -3.98 -0.67
N ALA A 115 0.41 -5.07 -0.71
CA ALA A 115 -1.02 -5.05 -0.42
C ALA A 115 -1.35 -4.62 1.02
N GLN A 116 -0.38 -4.75 1.94
CA GLN A 116 -0.49 -4.34 3.34
C GLN A 116 0.16 -2.98 3.62
N LYS A 117 0.73 -2.32 2.61
CA LYS A 117 1.45 -1.07 2.75
C LYS A 117 0.61 0.08 2.19
N PHE A 118 0.55 1.16 2.94
CA PHE A 118 -0.20 2.37 2.60
C PHE A 118 0.71 3.59 2.69
N LYS A 119 0.85 4.32 1.60
CA LYS A 119 1.49 5.63 1.61
C LYS A 119 0.53 6.62 2.28
N ALA A 120 0.98 7.26 3.36
CA ALA A 120 0.20 8.31 4.00
C ALA A 120 0.48 9.65 3.32
N VAL A 121 -0.57 10.36 2.93
CA VAL A 121 -0.50 11.69 2.32
C VAL A 121 -1.35 12.64 3.14
N LYS A 122 -0.75 13.73 3.62
CA LYS A 122 -1.48 14.77 4.35
C LYS A 122 -2.19 15.69 3.36
N ASN A 123 -3.47 15.88 3.56
CA ASN A 123 -4.29 16.82 2.79
C ASN A 123 -4.10 18.26 3.32
N SER A 124 -4.50 19.25 2.54
CA SER A 124 -4.41 20.67 2.92
C SER A 124 -5.25 21.05 4.15
N ASP A 125 -6.33 20.29 4.41
CA ASP A 125 -7.22 20.45 5.58
C ASP A 125 -6.70 19.77 6.86
N GLY A 126 -5.49 19.19 6.79
CA GLY A 126 -4.86 18.49 7.92
C GLY A 126 -5.26 17.02 8.06
N THR A 127 -6.24 16.55 7.31
CA THR A 127 -6.61 15.12 7.26
C THR A 127 -5.57 14.30 6.50
N TRP A 128 -5.73 12.98 6.52
CA TRP A 128 -4.83 12.04 5.88
C TRP A 128 -5.55 11.19 4.84
N LYS A 129 -4.83 10.84 3.79
CA LYS A 129 -5.22 9.84 2.80
C LYS A 129 -4.24 8.67 2.89
N PHE A 130 -4.75 7.45 2.88
CA PHE A 130 -3.95 6.23 2.85
C PHE A 130 -4.05 5.59 1.47
N ILE A 131 -2.96 5.58 0.73
CA ILE A 131 -2.87 5.09 -0.65
C ILE A 131 -2.17 3.74 -0.64
N ASN A 132 -2.84 2.68 -1.08
CA ASN A 132 -2.28 1.34 -1.11
C ASN A 132 -1.11 1.24 -2.08
N ALA A 133 0.04 0.74 -1.62
CA ALA A 133 1.28 0.70 -2.38
C ALA A 133 1.24 -0.26 -3.58
N LYS A 134 0.36 -1.28 -3.55
CA LYS A 134 0.25 -2.26 -4.64
C LYS A 134 -0.53 -1.75 -5.85
N CYS A 135 -1.49 -0.84 -5.65
CA CYS A 135 -2.42 -0.46 -6.71
C CYS A 135 -2.66 1.04 -6.86
N GLU A 136 -2.10 1.88 -5.98
CA GLU A 136 -2.30 3.34 -5.92
C GLU A 136 -3.77 3.79 -5.68
N LEU A 137 -4.64 2.89 -5.27
CA LEU A 137 -6.00 3.23 -4.83
C LEU A 137 -5.98 3.68 -3.37
N ALA A 138 -6.88 4.60 -3.02
CA ALA A 138 -7.02 5.10 -1.66
C ALA A 138 -7.95 4.24 -0.82
N LEU A 139 -7.63 4.09 0.47
CA LEU A 139 -8.55 3.54 1.46
C LEU A 139 -9.76 4.46 1.60
N ALA A 140 -10.95 3.91 1.40
CA ALA A 140 -12.21 4.66 1.33
C ALA A 140 -13.33 3.93 2.05
N VAL A 141 -14.31 4.70 2.54
CA VAL A 141 -15.60 4.17 2.96
C VAL A 141 -16.39 3.77 1.70
N GLN A 142 -16.92 2.56 1.69
CA GLN A 142 -17.65 2.00 0.56
C GLN A 142 -18.86 2.90 0.18
N GLN A 143 -19.02 3.16 -1.12
CA GLN A 143 -20.11 3.99 -1.69
C GLN A 143 -20.16 5.42 -1.12
N ASN A 144 -19.09 5.91 -0.51
CA ASN A 144 -19.09 7.22 0.18
C ASN A 144 -20.18 7.33 1.26
N SER A 145 -20.53 6.20 1.88
CA SER A 145 -21.60 6.11 2.87
C SER A 145 -21.25 6.86 4.15
N SER A 146 -22.24 7.54 4.74
CA SER A 146 -22.14 8.13 6.08
C SER A 146 -22.77 7.25 7.18
N ALA A 147 -23.32 6.08 6.81
CA ALA A 147 -23.96 5.20 7.77
C ALA A 147 -22.95 4.38 8.60
N PRO A 148 -23.25 4.09 9.88
CA PRO A 148 -22.50 3.10 10.65
C PRO A 148 -22.60 1.73 9.98
N GLY A 149 -21.57 0.89 10.14
CA GLY A 149 -21.49 -0.42 9.50
C GLY A 149 -21.01 -0.40 8.04
N ALA A 150 -20.87 0.77 7.41
CA ALA A 150 -20.33 0.87 6.06
C ALA A 150 -18.95 0.23 5.97
N GLY A 151 -18.75 -0.66 4.99
CA GLY A 151 -17.48 -1.38 4.78
C GLY A 151 -16.38 -0.47 4.26
N LEU A 152 -15.14 -0.99 4.30
CA LEU A 152 -13.98 -0.32 3.73
C LEU A 152 -13.53 -0.98 2.43
N VAL A 153 -13.14 -0.14 1.48
CA VAL A 153 -12.67 -0.55 0.16
C VAL A 153 -11.46 0.28 -0.27
N LEU A 154 -10.81 -0.16 -1.33
CA LEU A 154 -9.91 0.67 -2.11
C LEU A 154 -10.66 1.30 -3.28
N TYR A 155 -10.42 2.58 -3.54
CA TYR A 155 -11.06 3.32 -4.62
C TYR A 155 -10.09 4.34 -5.25
N ASP A 156 -10.38 4.76 -6.50
CA ASP A 156 -9.62 5.84 -7.16
C ASP A 156 -9.45 7.04 -6.25
N GLN A 157 -8.27 7.64 -6.29
CA GLN A 157 -7.97 8.81 -5.47
C GLN A 157 -8.85 9.98 -5.88
N THR A 158 -9.63 10.48 -4.96
CA THR A 158 -10.52 11.63 -5.11
C THR A 158 -10.35 12.59 -3.94
N THR A 159 -10.98 13.74 -4.02
CA THR A 159 -11.11 14.68 -2.89
C THR A 159 -12.32 14.39 -2.00
N ARG A 160 -13.04 13.28 -2.24
CA ARG A 160 -14.27 12.94 -1.48
C ARG A 160 -13.94 12.63 -0.02
N PRO A 161 -14.82 13.03 0.90
CA PRO A 161 -14.66 12.83 2.35
C PRO A 161 -14.47 11.36 2.78
N ALA A 162 -15.01 10.40 2.01
CA ALA A 162 -14.83 8.97 2.26
C ALA A 162 -13.35 8.51 2.29
N GLN A 163 -12.43 9.32 1.78
CA GLN A 163 -10.99 9.05 1.74
C GLN A 163 -10.17 9.95 2.67
N SER A 164 -10.85 10.77 3.49
CA SER A 164 -10.21 11.74 4.38
C SER A 164 -10.30 11.27 5.83
N TRP A 165 -9.14 11.11 6.48
CA TRP A 165 -9.02 10.48 7.78
C TRP A 165 -8.36 11.41 8.79
N LYS A 166 -9.02 11.62 9.94
CA LYS A 166 -8.42 12.19 11.15
C LYS A 166 -7.70 11.08 11.92
N LEU A 167 -6.58 11.39 12.52
CA LEU A 167 -5.81 10.43 13.34
C LEU A 167 -5.80 10.90 14.79
N SER A 168 -6.44 10.15 15.67
CA SER A 168 -6.45 10.41 17.11
C SER A 168 -5.47 9.48 17.81
N LYS A 169 -4.30 10.02 18.14
CA LYS A 169 -3.26 9.30 18.89
C LYS A 169 -3.69 9.08 20.34
N LYS A 170 -3.34 7.91 20.88
CA LYS A 170 -3.61 7.51 22.26
C LYS A 170 -2.31 7.37 23.05
N ALA A 171 -2.42 7.32 24.38
CA ALA A 171 -1.28 7.26 25.29
C ALA A 171 -0.35 6.06 25.06
N ASP A 172 -0.88 4.95 24.50
CA ASP A 172 -0.15 3.72 24.15
C ASP A 172 0.42 3.74 22.72
N ASN A 173 0.53 4.92 22.10
CA ASN A 173 0.96 5.13 20.72
C ASN A 173 0.11 4.45 19.64
N SER A 174 -1.05 3.87 19.99
CA SER A 174 -2.03 3.47 18.99
C SER A 174 -2.83 4.69 18.48
N PHE A 175 -3.48 4.51 17.33
CA PHE A 175 -4.31 5.53 16.70
C PHE A 175 -5.73 5.01 16.49
N ALA A 176 -6.73 5.84 16.74
CA ALA A 176 -8.03 5.69 16.10
C ALA A 176 -7.97 6.41 14.74
N ILE A 177 -8.45 5.74 13.69
CA ILE A 177 -8.51 6.27 12.32
C ILE A 177 -9.98 6.62 12.06
N ILE A 178 -10.27 7.92 12.02
CA ILE A 178 -11.61 8.47 12.08
C ILE A 178 -11.94 9.14 10.74
N ASN A 179 -13.09 8.85 10.14
CA ASN A 179 -13.52 9.56 8.95
C ASN A 179 -13.80 11.04 9.28
N SER A 180 -13.33 11.94 8.43
CA SER A 180 -13.32 13.38 8.72
C SER A 180 -14.71 14.02 8.78
N VAL A 181 -15.74 13.37 8.22
CA VAL A 181 -17.11 13.91 8.10
C VAL A 181 -18.07 13.26 9.07
N THR A 182 -18.01 11.93 9.18
CA THR A 182 -18.95 11.18 10.04
C THR A 182 -18.51 11.08 11.48
N ASP A 183 -17.22 11.35 11.76
CA ASP A 183 -16.55 11.10 13.04
C ASP A 183 -16.61 9.63 13.50
N TYR A 184 -16.99 8.72 12.61
CA TYR A 184 -16.92 7.29 12.85
C TYR A 184 -15.48 6.78 12.67
N SER A 185 -15.07 5.81 13.50
CA SER A 185 -13.77 5.16 13.40
C SER A 185 -13.82 3.90 12.55
N ILE A 186 -12.69 3.56 11.95
CA ILE A 186 -12.46 2.21 11.42
C ILE A 186 -12.52 1.23 12.60
N ALA A 187 -13.39 0.23 12.49
CA ALA A 187 -13.57 -0.82 13.47
C ALA A 187 -13.42 -2.21 12.83
N MET A 188 -12.84 -3.13 13.57
CA MET A 188 -12.76 -4.54 13.22
C MET A 188 -14.02 -5.27 13.68
N SER A 189 -14.58 -6.14 12.84
CA SER A 189 -15.77 -6.94 13.18
C SER A 189 -15.52 -7.96 14.29
N ASP A 190 -14.26 -8.36 14.50
CA ASP A 190 -13.82 -9.32 15.52
C ASP A 190 -12.80 -8.70 16.46
N LYS A 191 -12.98 -8.91 17.77
CA LYS A 191 -12.07 -8.43 18.83
C LYS A 191 -10.68 -9.04 18.75
N SER A 192 -10.55 -10.25 18.23
CA SER A 192 -9.28 -10.97 18.11
C SER A 192 -8.43 -10.51 16.92
N ALA A 193 -9.02 -9.76 15.98
CA ALA A 193 -8.35 -9.25 14.77
C ALA A 193 -7.58 -10.36 14.01
N VAL A 194 -8.20 -11.53 13.85
CA VAL A 194 -7.62 -12.65 13.10
C VAL A 194 -7.78 -12.47 11.60
N LYS A 195 -7.06 -13.28 10.83
CA LYS A 195 -7.16 -13.31 9.37
C LYS A 195 -8.62 -13.51 8.92
N GLY A 196 -9.06 -12.69 7.99
CA GLY A 196 -10.42 -12.68 7.48
C GLY A 196 -11.36 -11.69 8.19
N THR A 197 -10.94 -11.11 9.32
CA THR A 197 -11.71 -10.05 9.99
C THR A 197 -11.98 -8.90 9.05
N THR A 198 -13.26 -8.52 8.91
CA THR A 198 -13.69 -7.39 8.10
C THR A 198 -13.53 -6.06 8.84
N LEU A 199 -13.49 -4.99 8.07
CA LEU A 199 -13.41 -3.63 8.57
C LEU A 199 -14.66 -2.84 8.16
N SER A 200 -15.20 -2.08 9.10
CA SER A 200 -16.35 -1.20 8.87
C SER A 200 -16.23 0.10 9.66
N MET A 201 -17.11 1.03 9.38
CA MET A 201 -17.23 2.27 10.14
C MET A 201 -18.15 2.06 11.35
N ALA A 202 -17.70 2.48 12.53
CA ALA A 202 -18.48 2.42 13.76
C ALA A 202 -18.33 3.71 14.57
N GLU A 203 -19.30 3.99 15.45
CA GLU A 203 -19.18 5.10 16.40
C GLU A 203 -17.85 5.04 17.14
N THR A 204 -17.19 6.19 17.24
CA THR A 204 -15.86 6.26 17.83
C THR A 204 -15.92 5.97 19.32
N ALA A 205 -15.33 4.87 19.73
CA ALA A 205 -15.25 4.43 21.11
C ALA A 205 -13.78 4.15 21.54
N SER A 206 -13.56 4.09 22.84
CA SER A 206 -12.21 3.82 23.39
C SER A 206 -11.92 2.32 23.52
N VAL A 207 -12.23 1.53 22.48
CA VAL A 207 -12.10 0.08 22.44
C VAL A 207 -10.96 -0.38 21.55
N GLY A 208 -10.37 -1.54 21.87
CA GLY A 208 -9.22 -2.06 21.13
C GLY A 208 -9.49 -2.36 19.66
N GLN A 209 -10.76 -2.72 19.32
CA GLN A 209 -11.19 -3.01 17.94
C GLN A 209 -11.12 -1.79 17.01
N GLN A 210 -10.99 -0.57 17.54
CA GLN A 210 -10.88 0.67 16.79
C GLN A 210 -9.48 1.28 16.85
N ARG A 211 -8.49 0.50 17.28
CA ARG A 211 -7.12 0.95 17.50
C ARG A 211 -6.14 0.24 16.61
N PHE A 212 -5.25 1.02 16.04
CA PHE A 212 -4.20 0.54 15.15
C PHE A 212 -2.85 1.14 15.54
N TYR A 213 -1.80 0.35 15.52
CA TYR A 213 -0.45 0.87 15.40
C TYR A 213 -0.17 1.21 13.95
N ILE A 214 0.46 2.35 13.71
CA ILE A 214 0.89 2.77 12.39
C ILE A 214 2.40 2.50 12.32
N VAL A 215 2.78 1.43 11.63
CA VAL A 215 4.16 0.93 11.60
C VAL A 215 4.82 1.38 10.32
N GLU A 216 5.88 2.21 10.44
CA GLU A 216 6.64 2.64 9.27
C GLU A 216 7.31 1.43 8.59
N THR A 217 7.22 1.38 7.28
CA THR A 217 7.85 0.33 6.47
C THR A 217 8.85 0.97 5.52
N SER A 218 9.80 0.18 5.00
CA SER A 218 10.66 0.65 3.93
C SER A 218 9.83 1.14 2.74
N ALA A 219 10.23 2.26 2.14
CA ALA A 219 9.63 2.76 0.91
C ALA A 219 9.66 1.66 -0.16
N VAL A 220 8.60 1.58 -0.95
CA VAL A 220 8.58 0.68 -2.11
C VAL A 220 9.60 1.18 -3.11
N SER A 221 10.50 0.31 -3.55
CA SER A 221 11.51 0.66 -4.54
C SER A 221 10.85 0.95 -5.89
N ALA A 222 11.03 2.18 -6.39
CA ALA A 222 10.51 2.65 -7.67
C ALA A 222 11.63 3.23 -8.54
N PRO A 223 12.64 2.41 -8.95
CA PRO A 223 13.90 2.88 -9.54
C PRO A 223 13.73 3.56 -10.91
N PHE A 224 12.55 3.48 -11.51
CA PHE A 224 12.28 4.07 -12.83
C PHE A 224 11.43 5.34 -12.76
N ASP A 225 10.92 5.75 -11.59
CA ASP A 225 10.11 6.95 -11.45
C ASP A 225 10.80 8.19 -12.03
N GLY A 226 9.99 9.08 -12.61
CA GLY A 226 10.45 10.34 -13.20
C GLY A 226 10.06 10.51 -14.66
N THR A 227 10.38 11.68 -15.21
CA THR A 227 10.10 12.00 -16.62
C THR A 227 11.24 11.55 -17.51
N LYS A 228 10.94 10.76 -18.52
CA LYS A 228 11.89 10.12 -19.43
C LYS A 228 11.43 10.20 -20.88
N SER A 229 12.38 10.18 -21.82
CA SER A 229 12.12 9.76 -23.19
C SER A 229 12.36 8.25 -23.33
N ILE A 230 11.57 7.57 -24.15
CA ILE A 230 11.67 6.13 -24.43
C ILE A 230 12.13 6.00 -25.88
N ARG A 231 13.39 5.62 -26.10
CA ARG A 231 14.03 5.61 -27.43
C ARG A 231 14.29 4.20 -27.91
N ALA A 232 14.14 3.98 -29.21
CA ALA A 232 14.37 2.67 -29.81
C ALA A 232 15.83 2.23 -29.67
N ALA A 233 16.06 0.99 -29.20
CA ALA A 233 17.42 0.48 -29.06
C ALA A 233 18.15 0.36 -30.40
N LYS A 234 17.42 0.07 -31.48
CA LYS A 234 17.96 -0.04 -32.83
C LYS A 234 18.52 1.29 -33.36
N ASN A 235 17.88 2.43 -33.00
CA ASN A 235 18.36 3.77 -33.35
C ASN A 235 17.84 4.80 -32.34
N LYS A 236 18.73 5.32 -31.51
CA LYS A 236 18.42 6.30 -30.44
C LYS A 236 17.87 7.64 -30.94
N ASN A 237 18.01 7.94 -32.24
CA ASN A 237 17.45 9.16 -32.82
C ASN A 237 15.92 9.08 -32.97
N PHE A 238 15.32 7.90 -32.72
CA PHE A 238 13.88 7.70 -32.73
C PHE A 238 13.36 7.35 -31.34
N GLY A 239 12.20 7.89 -30.99
CA GLY A 239 11.54 7.64 -29.71
C GLY A 239 10.03 7.45 -29.84
N LEU A 240 9.42 6.95 -28.76
CA LEU A 240 7.96 6.92 -28.67
C LEU A 240 7.41 8.32 -28.77
N ASN A 241 6.33 8.46 -29.52
CA ASN A 241 5.66 9.72 -29.79
C ASN A 241 4.14 9.48 -29.79
N ILE A 242 3.39 10.45 -29.31
CA ILE A 242 1.95 10.49 -29.55
C ILE A 242 1.71 11.10 -30.93
N ALA A 243 1.06 10.37 -31.82
CA ALA A 243 0.79 10.80 -33.18
C ALA A 243 0.14 12.20 -33.21
N SER A 244 0.65 13.07 -34.08
CA SER A 244 0.20 14.46 -34.23
C SER A 244 0.20 15.28 -32.92
N SER A 245 0.97 14.88 -31.92
CA SER A 245 0.96 15.49 -30.58
C SER A 245 -0.45 15.60 -29.98
N SER A 246 -1.35 14.68 -30.33
CA SER A 246 -2.74 14.66 -29.91
C SER A 246 -2.87 14.60 -28.39
N LYS A 247 -3.92 15.22 -27.85
CA LYS A 247 -4.34 15.07 -26.43
C LYS A 247 -5.57 14.19 -26.27
N GLU A 248 -6.09 13.65 -27.36
CA GLU A 248 -7.31 12.85 -27.37
C GLU A 248 -7.09 11.44 -26.78
N ASP A 249 -8.11 10.94 -26.09
CA ASP A 249 -8.19 9.54 -25.65
C ASP A 249 -8.27 8.61 -26.87
N GLY A 250 -7.45 7.56 -26.91
CA GLY A 250 -7.36 6.65 -28.03
C GLY A 250 -6.33 7.02 -29.11
N ALA A 251 -5.65 8.18 -29.00
CA ALA A 251 -4.65 8.56 -30.00
C ALA A 251 -3.50 7.56 -30.08
N ASN A 252 -3.04 7.31 -31.30
CA ASN A 252 -2.02 6.30 -31.60
C ASN A 252 -0.65 6.65 -31.02
N VAL A 253 0.09 5.64 -30.60
CA VAL A 253 1.50 5.74 -30.23
C VAL A 253 2.35 5.20 -31.39
N ASN A 254 3.23 6.03 -31.90
CA ASN A 254 4.13 5.66 -32.99
C ASN A 254 5.60 5.94 -32.62
N LEU A 255 6.51 5.52 -33.47
CA LEU A 255 7.89 5.93 -33.45
C LEU A 255 8.06 7.18 -34.30
N TYR A 256 8.86 8.14 -33.84
CA TYR A 256 9.19 9.34 -34.58
C TYR A 256 10.61 9.83 -34.27
N THR A 257 11.24 10.60 -35.19
CA THR A 257 12.49 11.27 -34.91
C THR A 257 12.37 12.05 -33.60
N TYR A 258 13.27 11.77 -32.67
CA TYR A 258 13.20 12.36 -31.35
C TYR A 258 13.55 13.86 -31.40
N THR A 259 12.65 14.62 -30.84
CA THR A 259 12.83 16.02 -30.47
C THR A 259 12.36 16.18 -29.00
N ASN A 260 12.87 17.19 -28.30
CA ASN A 260 12.62 17.36 -26.87
C ASN A 260 11.22 17.93 -26.55
N THR A 261 10.17 17.44 -27.22
CA THR A 261 8.78 17.89 -27.04
C THR A 261 8.03 17.04 -25.99
N ASN A 262 6.98 17.60 -25.40
CA ASN A 262 6.18 16.92 -24.37
C ASN A 262 5.44 15.68 -24.90
N ALA A 263 5.07 15.65 -26.18
CA ALA A 263 4.45 14.47 -26.81
C ALA A 263 5.38 13.24 -26.89
N LYS A 264 6.70 13.44 -26.71
CA LYS A 264 7.75 12.40 -26.74
C LYS A 264 8.33 12.09 -25.36
N LYS A 265 7.77 12.69 -24.31
CA LYS A 265 8.17 12.46 -22.91
C LYS A 265 7.07 11.76 -22.14
N PHE A 266 7.48 10.87 -21.28
CA PHE A 266 6.57 10.10 -20.42
C PHE A 266 7.02 10.23 -18.98
N LYS A 267 6.11 10.63 -18.09
CA LYS A 267 6.29 10.51 -16.65
C LYS A 267 6.05 9.05 -16.27
N ILE A 268 7.09 8.37 -15.85
CA ILE A 268 7.01 7.01 -15.33
C ILE A 268 6.62 7.12 -13.87
N VAL A 269 5.53 6.48 -13.49
CA VAL A 269 4.98 6.52 -12.13
C VAL A 269 4.76 5.10 -11.65
N TYR A 270 5.34 4.75 -10.52
CA TYR A 270 5.09 3.45 -9.89
C TYR A 270 3.60 3.25 -9.62
N SER A 271 3.06 2.11 -10.00
CA SER A 271 1.62 1.77 -9.87
C SER A 271 1.36 0.49 -9.09
N GLY A 272 2.36 0.08 -8.28
CA GLY A 272 2.27 -1.06 -7.38
C GLY A 272 2.61 -2.41 -8.01
N GLY A 273 2.99 -3.39 -7.19
CA GLY A 273 3.28 -4.76 -7.63
C GLY A 273 4.48 -4.88 -8.58
N GLY A 274 5.41 -3.91 -8.58
CA GLY A 274 6.54 -3.86 -9.51
C GLY A 274 6.17 -3.32 -10.90
N TYR A 275 4.96 -2.76 -11.07
CA TYR A 275 4.50 -2.17 -12.31
C TYR A 275 4.52 -0.65 -12.27
N TYR A 276 4.54 -0.04 -13.46
CA TYR A 276 4.55 1.40 -13.70
C TYR A 276 3.45 1.77 -14.68
N ARG A 277 2.90 2.97 -14.56
CA ARG A 277 2.14 3.64 -15.61
C ARG A 277 3.05 4.65 -16.32
N LEU A 278 2.93 4.75 -17.62
CA LEU A 278 3.71 5.64 -18.47
C LEU A 278 2.79 6.76 -18.93
N VAL A 279 2.86 7.93 -18.29
CA VAL A 279 1.95 9.05 -18.50
C VAL A 279 2.59 10.02 -19.49
N ASN A 280 1.96 10.24 -20.64
CA ASN A 280 2.47 11.23 -21.61
C ASN A 280 2.42 12.64 -21.02
N VAL A 281 3.51 13.40 -21.15
CA VAL A 281 3.63 14.74 -20.54
C VAL A 281 2.72 15.78 -21.21
N ASN A 282 2.43 15.61 -22.52
CA ASN A 282 1.59 16.54 -23.28
C ASN A 282 0.09 16.38 -22.97
N SER A 283 -0.38 15.14 -22.86
CA SER A 283 -1.81 14.83 -22.74
C SER A 283 -2.25 14.46 -21.32
N GLY A 284 -1.32 14.01 -20.46
CA GLY A 284 -1.65 13.42 -19.17
C GLY A 284 -2.27 12.00 -19.26
N LEU A 285 -2.38 11.42 -20.46
CA LEU A 285 -2.93 10.10 -20.71
C LEU A 285 -1.86 9.01 -20.61
N CYS A 286 -2.29 7.77 -20.32
CA CYS A 286 -1.38 6.65 -20.09
C CYS A 286 -1.16 5.81 -21.35
N LEU A 287 0.07 5.37 -21.57
CA LEU A 287 0.40 4.33 -22.56
C LEU A 287 -0.42 3.07 -22.29
N THR A 288 -1.18 2.62 -23.26
CA THR A 288 -2.22 1.59 -23.10
C THR A 288 -2.19 0.59 -24.24
N VAL A 289 -2.24 -0.69 -23.93
CA VAL A 289 -2.59 -1.73 -24.94
C VAL A 289 -4.07 -1.56 -25.27
N LYS A 290 -4.39 -1.25 -26.54
CA LYS A 290 -5.76 -0.99 -26.98
C LYS A 290 -6.68 -2.17 -26.61
N ASP A 291 -7.88 -1.84 -26.13
CA ASP A 291 -8.93 -2.80 -25.74
C ASP A 291 -8.50 -3.81 -24.65
N ASN A 292 -7.40 -3.52 -23.95
CA ASN A 292 -6.79 -4.43 -22.97
C ASN A 292 -6.52 -5.83 -23.58
N SER A 293 -6.21 -5.86 -24.87
CA SER A 293 -6.06 -7.08 -25.67
C SER A 293 -4.76 -7.84 -25.34
N LYS A 294 -4.83 -9.17 -25.33
CA LYS A 294 -3.66 -10.06 -25.23
C LYS A 294 -3.15 -10.52 -26.59
N GLU A 295 -3.82 -10.11 -27.66
CA GLU A 295 -3.49 -10.53 -29.01
C GLU A 295 -2.12 -10.01 -29.44
N ASP A 296 -1.40 -10.87 -30.17
CA ASP A 296 -0.10 -10.51 -30.74
C ASP A 296 -0.27 -9.47 -31.84
N GLY A 297 0.35 -8.31 -31.70
CA GLY A 297 0.19 -7.19 -32.60
C GLY A 297 -0.87 -6.16 -32.17
N ALA A 298 -1.48 -6.32 -30.99
CA ALA A 298 -2.43 -5.34 -30.45
C ALA A 298 -1.82 -3.94 -30.43
N ASN A 299 -2.57 -2.92 -30.87
CA ASN A 299 -2.07 -1.57 -31.00
C ASN A 299 -1.76 -0.90 -29.64
N ILE A 300 -0.82 0.01 -29.63
CA ILE A 300 -0.53 0.86 -28.47
C ILE A 300 -1.12 2.24 -28.70
N ILE A 301 -1.92 2.70 -27.77
CA ILE A 301 -2.58 4.00 -27.73
C ILE A 301 -2.27 4.74 -26.44
N GLN A 302 -2.62 6.01 -26.36
CA GLN A 302 -2.79 6.68 -25.06
C GLN A 302 -4.24 6.63 -24.62
N SER A 303 -4.50 6.45 -23.31
CA SER A 303 -5.86 6.45 -22.76
C SER A 303 -5.90 6.94 -21.31
N LYS A 304 -7.06 7.39 -20.86
CA LYS A 304 -7.31 7.73 -19.46
C LYS A 304 -6.93 6.57 -18.56
N TRP A 305 -6.29 6.88 -17.44
CA TRP A 305 -5.93 5.86 -16.46
C TRP A 305 -7.19 5.22 -15.86
N LYS A 306 -7.32 3.91 -16.00
CA LYS A 306 -8.39 3.09 -15.43
C LYS A 306 -7.83 1.90 -14.61
N GLY A 307 -6.49 1.81 -14.48
CA GLY A 307 -5.84 0.71 -13.76
C GLY A 307 -5.90 -0.65 -14.46
N TYR A 308 -6.27 -0.68 -15.75
CA TYR A 308 -6.32 -1.91 -16.52
C TYR A 308 -4.95 -2.56 -16.71
N SER A 309 -4.92 -3.87 -16.91
CA SER A 309 -3.69 -4.63 -17.11
C SER A 309 -2.85 -4.12 -18.28
N GLY A 310 -3.48 -3.65 -19.35
CA GLY A 310 -2.80 -3.07 -20.51
C GLY A 310 -2.22 -1.66 -20.28
N GLN A 311 -2.45 -1.06 -19.11
CA GLN A 311 -1.90 0.23 -18.70
C GLN A 311 -0.75 0.10 -17.69
N ARG A 312 -0.50 -1.11 -17.20
CA ARG A 312 0.51 -1.42 -16.19
C ARG A 312 1.70 -2.12 -16.84
N TRP A 313 2.88 -1.54 -16.70
CA TRP A 313 4.09 -1.99 -17.39
C TRP A 313 5.17 -2.36 -16.39
N LYS A 314 5.65 -3.60 -16.45
CA LYS A 314 6.89 -4.00 -15.77
C LYS A 314 8.08 -3.55 -16.59
N ILE A 315 9.04 -2.88 -15.96
CA ILE A 315 10.25 -2.39 -16.62
C ILE A 315 11.41 -3.25 -16.13
N MET A 316 12.08 -3.93 -17.05
CA MET A 316 13.25 -4.77 -16.73
C MET A 316 14.48 -4.23 -17.44
N LYS A 317 15.57 -4.08 -16.70
CA LYS A 317 16.89 -3.75 -17.26
C LYS A 317 17.47 -4.96 -17.95
N ASN A 318 18.00 -4.77 -19.16
CA ASN A 318 18.76 -5.75 -19.89
C ASN A 318 20.27 -5.56 -19.59
N SER A 319 21.08 -6.58 -19.84
CA SER A 319 22.55 -6.54 -19.65
C SER A 319 23.25 -5.51 -20.56
N ASP A 320 22.63 -5.14 -21.69
CA ASP A 320 23.16 -4.15 -22.65
C ASP A 320 22.77 -2.68 -22.31
N GLY A 321 22.22 -2.45 -21.10
CA GLY A 321 21.81 -1.11 -20.63
C GLY A 321 20.47 -0.64 -21.19
N THR A 322 19.81 -1.43 -22.03
CA THR A 322 18.42 -1.17 -22.47
C THR A 322 17.42 -1.62 -21.44
N VAL A 323 16.13 -1.34 -21.67
CA VAL A 323 15.01 -1.87 -20.90
C VAL A 323 13.99 -2.54 -21.81
N THR A 324 13.24 -3.48 -21.23
CA THR A 324 12.06 -4.09 -21.83
C THR A 324 10.83 -3.70 -21.02
N PHE A 325 9.75 -3.30 -21.71
CA PHE A 325 8.46 -2.98 -21.09
C PHE A 325 7.50 -4.14 -21.32
N THR A 326 7.11 -4.85 -20.27
CA THR A 326 6.13 -5.93 -20.31
C THR A 326 4.84 -5.48 -19.67
N SER A 327 3.73 -5.51 -20.41
CA SER A 327 2.42 -5.21 -19.84
C SER A 327 1.99 -6.28 -18.83
N MET A 328 1.09 -5.94 -17.92
CA MET A 328 0.50 -6.93 -17.01
C MET A 328 -0.34 -7.99 -17.75
N LEU A 329 -0.60 -7.82 -19.05
CA LEU A 329 -1.21 -8.81 -19.94
C LEU A 329 -0.22 -9.91 -20.37
N GLY A 330 1.10 -9.69 -20.16
CA GLY A 330 2.17 -10.60 -20.58
C GLY A 330 2.77 -10.26 -21.95
N THR A 331 2.26 -9.24 -22.65
CA THR A 331 2.80 -8.77 -23.93
C THR A 331 3.85 -7.68 -23.72
N VAL A 332 4.77 -7.52 -24.65
CA VAL A 332 5.84 -6.53 -24.58
C VAL A 332 5.68 -5.40 -25.60
N LEU A 333 6.16 -4.23 -25.25
CA LEU A 333 6.20 -3.07 -26.14
C LEU A 333 7.17 -3.33 -27.29
N HIS A 334 6.67 -3.28 -28.53
CA HIS A 334 7.38 -3.73 -29.73
C HIS A 334 7.27 -2.71 -30.86
N LEU A 335 8.39 -2.44 -31.52
CA LEU A 335 8.46 -1.64 -32.73
C LEU A 335 8.04 -2.49 -33.96
N SER A 336 6.93 -2.14 -34.58
CA SER A 336 6.37 -2.91 -35.71
C SER A 336 7.39 -3.05 -36.87
N GLY A 337 7.56 -4.31 -37.31
CA GLY A 337 8.49 -4.64 -38.39
C GLY A 337 9.98 -4.44 -38.07
N ASN A 338 10.33 -4.10 -36.81
CA ASN A 338 11.72 -3.76 -36.42
C ASN A 338 12.35 -2.69 -37.33
N ILE A 339 11.56 -1.69 -37.74
CA ILE A 339 11.98 -0.59 -38.65
C ILE A 339 11.94 0.73 -37.88
N THR A 340 13.06 1.46 -37.88
CA THR A 340 13.14 2.80 -37.30
C THR A 340 12.88 3.84 -38.39
N ALA A 341 11.62 4.28 -38.48
CA ALA A 341 11.17 5.32 -39.39
C ALA A 341 10.08 6.18 -38.71
N ASN A 342 9.88 7.39 -39.24
CA ASN A 342 8.78 8.24 -38.79
C ASN A 342 7.42 7.56 -39.06
N ASN A 343 6.49 7.76 -38.15
CA ASN A 343 5.14 7.18 -38.18
C ASN A 343 5.11 5.63 -38.10
N ARG A 344 6.23 4.98 -37.77
CA ARG A 344 6.22 3.54 -37.58
C ARG A 344 5.41 3.16 -36.35
N ASN A 345 4.48 2.21 -36.53
CA ASN A 345 3.60 1.83 -35.44
C ASN A 345 4.33 1.11 -34.30
N VAL A 346 3.81 1.28 -33.11
CA VAL A 346 4.22 0.55 -31.90
C VAL A 346 3.06 -0.34 -31.45
N GLN A 347 3.37 -1.56 -31.09
CA GLN A 347 2.36 -2.59 -30.82
C GLN A 347 2.77 -3.43 -29.60
N ALA A 348 1.83 -4.18 -29.04
CA ALA A 348 2.07 -5.19 -28.02
C ALA A 348 2.31 -6.54 -28.70
N ARG A 349 3.38 -7.25 -28.36
CA ARG A 349 3.68 -8.56 -28.91
C ARG A 349 4.11 -9.57 -27.86
N LYS A 350 4.09 -10.85 -28.22
CA LYS A 350 4.73 -11.91 -27.41
C LYS A 350 6.21 -11.61 -27.26
N VAL A 351 6.79 -12.03 -26.15
CA VAL A 351 8.23 -11.88 -25.88
C VAL A 351 9.03 -12.65 -26.93
N TRP A 352 9.98 -11.96 -27.57
CA TRP A 352 10.89 -12.54 -28.56
C TRP A 352 12.27 -11.87 -28.44
N PRO A 353 13.39 -12.58 -28.57
CA PRO A 353 14.72 -11.99 -28.47
C PRO A 353 15.05 -11.10 -29.69
N THR A 354 14.58 -9.87 -29.69
CA THR A 354 14.77 -8.90 -30.79
C THR A 354 15.06 -7.51 -30.26
N THR A 355 15.83 -6.71 -31.02
CA THR A 355 16.06 -5.29 -30.72
C THR A 355 14.79 -4.46 -30.80
N ALA A 356 13.76 -4.92 -31.51
CA ALA A 356 12.46 -4.26 -31.62
C ALA A 356 11.69 -4.18 -30.28
N GLN A 357 12.10 -4.94 -29.26
CA GLN A 357 11.51 -4.96 -27.93
C GLN A 357 12.40 -4.30 -26.88
N LYS A 358 13.52 -3.72 -27.29
CA LYS A 358 14.49 -3.05 -26.43
C LYS A 358 14.43 -1.54 -26.59
N TRP A 359 14.53 -0.84 -25.48
CA TRP A 359 14.37 0.61 -25.41
C TRP A 359 15.41 1.23 -24.48
N TYR A 360 15.82 2.46 -24.75
CA TYR A 360 16.59 3.28 -23.81
C TYR A 360 15.66 4.23 -23.05
N LEU A 361 15.90 4.38 -21.76
CA LEU A 361 15.30 5.42 -20.90
C LEU A 361 16.31 6.53 -20.68
N ASN A 362 15.99 7.76 -21.14
CA ASN A 362 16.86 8.93 -21.06
C ASN A 362 16.13 10.09 -20.37
#